data_4c091ab9b0d662e468542180d6cac230
#
_entry.id   4c091ab9b0d662e468542180d6cac230
#
_cell.length_a   1.000
_cell.length_b   1.000
_cell.length_c   1.000
_cell.angle_alpha   90.00
_cell.angle_beta   90.00
_cell.angle_gamma   90.00
#
_symmetry.space_group_name_H-M   'P 1'
#
loop_
_entity.id
_entity.type
_entity.pdbx_description
1 polymer ?
#
loop_
_entity_poly.entity_id
_entity_poly.type
_entity_poly.pdbx_seq_one_letter_code
_entity_poly.pdbx_strand_id
1 'polypeptide(L)'
;MQSPPHGLPGHLVDFVTALRKRGISVGPSETIDAGRVLSVLDMLDREALREGLACSLLRRPTHRDTFDALFDLWFPAASGQRDSGKIDTALPRTADGKVDITALRELITELLVDGSPEAVSLTEMLAAQMVEELGQYTSTNGPSFSAYQALRDVAPDTLLSKILEGLLGNAETGSDRSSSPYEDEVAKRTAAARIADLRKMIDNETRRRAAEQLGRERVASYGVPKLAEEVDFLRASDTEMVALRRSVTPLARLLASRLAARRSRSRAGSIDLRRTLRKSMSTGGVPIDLVQRKPRRSRPELVVMCDVSGSVAGFSHFTLLLVHALREQFSKVRIFAFIDSTDEVTQFFDSSADLGAAMSRIIRESDLITFDGHSDYGNAFQTFDDRFAQSVTSRTSVLILGDARTNYRDPKVAALAHTVSVAKHAYWLNPEPIGQWGSGDSAADVYREVINMYECRSAQQLADIVSRLLPV
;
A
#
# COMPACT_ATOMS: atom_id res chain seq x y z
N MET A 1 0.37 33.92 19.71
CA MET A 1 0.71 32.49 19.77
C MET A 1 0.81 32.15 21.25
N GLN A 2 -0.14 31.36 21.77
CA GLN A 2 -0.05 30.82 23.13
C GLN A 2 1.09 29.80 23.17
N SER A 3 1.96 29.89 24.17
CA SER A 3 3.00 28.90 24.44
C SER A 3 2.32 27.51 24.55
N PRO A 4 2.91 26.43 23.98
CA PRO A 4 2.34 25.11 24.13
C PRO A 4 2.21 24.75 25.62
N PRO A 5 1.15 24.04 26.00
CA PRO A 5 0.98 23.62 27.39
C PRO A 5 2.19 22.76 27.82
N HIS A 6 2.81 23.11 28.92
CA HIS A 6 3.92 22.35 29.48
C HIS A 6 3.39 21.10 30.20
N GLY A 7 4.19 20.03 30.26
CA GLY A 7 3.84 18.76 30.91
C GLY A 7 3.14 17.75 30.01
N LEU A 8 2.50 16.76 30.63
CA LEU A 8 1.87 15.62 29.95
C LEU A 8 0.80 16.02 28.89
N PRO A 9 -0.07 17.02 29.16
CA PRO A 9 -1.03 17.48 28.13
C PRO A 9 -0.35 18.05 26.89
N GLY A 10 0.75 18.81 27.07
CA GLY A 10 1.52 19.35 25.94
C GLY A 10 2.16 18.23 25.11
N HIS A 11 2.72 17.24 25.80
CA HIS A 11 3.31 16.08 25.17
C HIS A 11 2.30 15.27 24.33
N LEU A 12 1.06 15.09 24.84
CA LEU A 12 -0.02 14.46 24.07
C LEU A 12 -0.39 15.28 22.82
N VAL A 13 -0.48 16.61 22.96
CA VAL A 13 -0.79 17.50 21.81
C VAL A 13 0.30 17.41 20.74
N ASP A 14 1.57 17.36 21.13
CA ASP A 14 2.69 17.20 20.21
C ASP A 14 2.64 15.84 19.52
N PHE A 15 2.33 14.77 20.25
CA PHE A 15 2.12 13.43 19.68
C PHE A 15 0.97 13.41 18.67
N VAL A 16 -0.20 13.95 19.03
CA VAL A 16 -1.35 14.07 18.11
C VAL A 16 -1.00 14.91 16.87
N THR A 17 -0.19 15.96 17.05
CA THR A 17 0.27 16.78 15.93
C THR A 17 1.18 16.00 15.00
N ALA A 18 2.05 15.15 15.54
CA ALA A 18 2.89 14.25 14.75
C ALA A 18 2.04 13.20 13.98
N LEU A 19 1.01 12.62 14.61
CA LEU A 19 0.07 11.72 13.95
C LEU A 19 -0.63 12.41 12.77
N ARG A 20 -1.10 13.64 12.96
CA ARG A 20 -1.74 14.44 11.90
C ARG A 20 -0.78 14.77 10.75
N LYS A 21 0.47 15.14 11.06
CA LYS A 21 1.52 15.38 10.05
C LYS A 21 1.83 14.14 9.22
N ARG A 22 1.58 12.94 9.77
CA ARG A 22 1.73 11.65 9.08
C ARG A 22 0.43 11.14 8.45
N GLY A 23 -0.59 11.99 8.29
CA GLY A 23 -1.84 11.65 7.59
C GLY A 23 -2.88 10.92 8.44
N ILE A 24 -2.61 10.63 9.71
CA ILE A 24 -3.60 10.02 10.61
C ILE A 24 -4.57 11.10 11.06
N SER A 25 -5.83 10.99 10.62
CA SER A 25 -6.87 11.94 10.97
C SER A 25 -7.30 11.76 12.42
N VAL A 26 -6.89 12.66 13.29
CA VAL A 26 -7.28 12.73 14.70
C VAL A 26 -8.03 14.02 14.94
N GLY A 27 -9.28 13.95 15.39
CA GLY A 27 -10.11 15.11 15.73
C GLY A 27 -9.89 15.61 17.17
N PRO A 28 -10.57 16.72 17.54
CA PRO A 28 -10.53 17.20 18.92
C PRO A 28 -11.13 16.22 19.94
N SER A 29 -12.20 15.50 19.56
CA SER A 29 -12.85 14.50 20.43
C SER A 29 -11.92 13.36 20.78
N GLU A 30 -11.23 12.80 19.77
CA GLU A 30 -10.26 11.72 19.95
C GLU A 30 -9.07 12.20 20.83
N THR A 31 -8.66 13.45 20.67
CA THR A 31 -7.60 14.03 21.51
C THR A 31 -8.04 14.14 22.99
N ILE A 32 -9.31 14.53 23.25
CA ILE A 32 -9.88 14.57 24.59
C ILE A 32 -9.97 13.17 25.20
N ASP A 33 -10.42 12.19 24.40
CA ASP A 33 -10.53 10.78 24.85
C ASP A 33 -9.14 10.20 25.15
N ALA A 34 -8.12 10.51 24.35
CA ALA A 34 -6.73 10.17 24.65
C ALA A 34 -6.24 10.81 25.97
N GLY A 35 -6.64 12.06 26.25
CA GLY A 35 -6.37 12.70 27.53
C GLY A 35 -7.02 11.99 28.72
N ARG A 36 -8.23 11.48 28.55
CA ARG A 36 -8.90 10.65 29.56
C ARG A 36 -8.18 9.33 29.79
N VAL A 37 -7.73 8.67 28.71
CA VAL A 37 -6.91 7.45 28.78
C VAL A 37 -5.67 7.69 29.63
N LEU A 38 -4.93 8.79 29.41
CA LEU A 38 -3.75 9.17 30.21
C LEU A 38 -4.08 9.42 31.68
N SER A 39 -5.31 9.81 32.02
CA SER A 39 -5.73 10.06 33.40
C SER A 39 -6.14 8.80 34.17
N VAL A 40 -6.44 7.70 33.47
CA VAL A 40 -6.98 6.46 34.04
C VAL A 40 -5.95 5.33 34.06
N LEU A 41 -5.09 5.24 33.01
CA LEU A 41 -4.11 4.19 32.91
C LEU A 41 -2.85 4.48 33.72
N ASP A 42 -2.21 3.40 34.18
CA ASP A 42 -0.88 3.50 34.80
C ASP A 42 0.15 3.89 33.74
N MET A 43 0.81 5.02 33.94
CA MET A 43 1.85 5.55 33.05
C MET A 43 3.11 4.66 33.03
N LEU A 44 3.27 3.77 34.02
CA LEU A 44 4.38 2.82 34.08
C LEU A 44 4.10 1.56 33.24
N ASP A 45 2.83 1.25 32.98
CA ASP A 45 2.46 0.19 32.06
C ASP A 45 2.42 0.74 30.62
N ARG A 46 3.58 0.70 29.98
CA ARG A 46 3.77 1.26 28.63
C ARG A 46 2.89 0.56 27.57
N GLU A 47 2.65 -0.75 27.70
CA GLU A 47 1.84 -1.48 26.73
C GLU A 47 0.35 -1.16 26.91
N ALA A 48 -0.16 -1.11 28.14
CA ALA A 48 -1.51 -0.66 28.39
C ALA A 48 -1.73 0.77 27.89
N LEU A 49 -0.74 1.66 28.07
CA LEU A 49 -0.75 3.03 27.55
C LEU A 49 -0.81 3.04 26.01
N ARG A 50 0.03 2.25 25.33
CA ARG A 50 0.04 2.10 23.87
C ARG A 50 -1.31 1.68 23.32
N GLU A 51 -1.87 0.61 23.88
CA GLU A 51 -3.17 0.10 23.47
C GLU A 51 -4.30 1.08 23.75
N GLY A 52 -4.32 1.71 24.90
CA GLY A 52 -5.32 2.72 25.26
C GLY A 52 -5.32 3.92 24.34
N LEU A 53 -4.12 4.44 24.02
CA LEU A 53 -3.97 5.54 23.07
C LEU A 53 -4.31 5.09 21.64
N ALA A 54 -3.94 3.87 21.24
CA ALA A 54 -4.30 3.34 19.94
C ALA A 54 -5.83 3.22 19.79
N CYS A 55 -6.53 2.69 20.79
CA CYS A 55 -7.99 2.58 20.81
C CYS A 55 -8.70 3.94 20.71
N SER A 56 -8.14 4.99 21.32
CA SER A 56 -8.74 6.33 21.32
C SER A 56 -8.43 7.14 20.05
N LEU A 57 -7.25 6.95 19.44
CA LEU A 57 -6.74 7.79 18.36
C LEU A 57 -6.84 7.15 16.97
N LEU A 58 -6.88 5.82 16.88
CA LEU A 58 -6.91 5.12 15.60
C LEU A 58 -8.33 4.70 15.22
N ARG A 59 -8.70 4.97 13.97
CA ARG A 59 -9.96 4.51 13.36
C ARG A 59 -9.76 3.38 12.35
N ARG A 60 -8.51 3.15 11.90
CA ARG A 60 -8.16 2.16 10.88
C ARG A 60 -7.01 1.28 11.36
N PRO A 61 -7.16 -0.05 11.28
CA PRO A 61 -6.08 -0.98 11.65
C PRO A 61 -4.79 -0.76 10.83
N THR A 62 -4.93 -0.29 9.57
CA THR A 62 -3.82 -0.03 8.65
C THR A 62 -2.88 1.09 9.12
N HIS A 63 -3.31 1.93 10.09
CA HIS A 63 -2.50 3.00 10.64
C HIS A 63 -1.66 2.54 11.85
N ARG A 64 -1.77 1.26 12.26
CA ARG A 64 -1.15 0.75 13.47
C ARG A 64 0.38 0.84 13.44
N ASP A 65 1.01 0.42 12.36
CA ASP A 65 2.48 0.40 12.25
C ASP A 65 3.08 1.82 12.33
N THR A 66 2.42 2.78 11.68
CA THR A 66 2.82 4.20 11.74
C THR A 66 2.60 4.79 13.14
N PHE A 67 1.50 4.43 13.80
CA PHE A 67 1.20 4.84 15.17
C PHE A 67 2.23 4.28 16.15
N ASP A 68 2.53 2.98 16.09
CA ASP A 68 3.49 2.32 16.97
C ASP A 68 4.88 2.94 16.84
N ALA A 69 5.32 3.22 15.60
CA ALA A 69 6.61 3.86 15.37
C ALA A 69 6.67 5.30 15.94
N LEU A 70 5.57 6.06 15.85
CA LEU A 70 5.47 7.39 16.48
C LEU A 70 5.35 7.28 18.00
N PHE A 71 4.58 6.31 18.50
CA PHE A 71 4.47 6.06 19.94
C PHE A 71 5.84 5.77 20.56
N ASP A 72 6.66 4.94 19.92
CA ASP A 72 8.00 4.61 20.41
C ASP A 72 8.94 5.84 20.45
N LEU A 73 8.73 6.83 19.56
CA LEU A 73 9.48 8.08 19.56
C LEU A 73 9.01 9.06 20.67
N TRP A 74 7.69 9.14 20.91
CA TRP A 74 7.11 10.07 21.89
C TRP A 74 7.11 9.51 23.30
N PHE A 75 6.92 8.20 23.46
CA PHE A 75 6.85 7.47 24.72
C PHE A 75 7.94 6.38 24.78
N PRO A 76 9.23 6.76 24.80
CA PRO A 76 10.32 5.77 24.85
C PRO A 76 10.25 4.96 26.15
N ALA A 77 10.68 3.70 26.12
CA ALA A 77 10.82 2.91 27.34
C ALA A 77 11.77 3.62 28.32
N ALA A 78 11.38 3.70 29.58
CA ALA A 78 12.18 4.34 30.61
C ALA A 78 13.53 3.62 30.76
N SER A 79 14.61 4.38 30.79
CA SER A 79 15.98 3.85 30.98
C SER A 79 16.15 3.04 32.28
N GLY A 80 15.30 3.30 33.29
CA GLY A 80 15.33 2.62 34.59
C GLY A 80 14.79 1.18 34.58
N GLN A 81 14.03 0.78 33.59
CA GLN A 81 13.64 -0.63 33.44
C GLN A 81 14.79 -1.51 32.91
N ARG A 82 15.83 -0.88 32.38
CA ARG A 82 17.05 -1.55 31.88
C ARG A 82 18.09 -1.83 33.00
N ASP A 83 17.99 -1.11 34.15
CA ASP A 83 18.96 -1.21 35.25
C ASP A 83 18.58 -2.19 36.37
N SER A 84 17.37 -2.76 36.35
CA SER A 84 16.90 -3.60 37.48
C SER A 84 17.33 -5.07 37.43
N GLY A 85 18.19 -5.45 36.48
CA GLY A 85 18.84 -6.75 36.48
C GLY A 85 20.26 -6.62 35.99
N LYS A 86 21.24 -6.68 36.89
CA LYS A 86 22.64 -6.93 36.52
C LYS A 86 22.77 -8.32 35.87
N ILE A 87 22.27 -8.47 34.68
CA ILE A 87 22.69 -9.53 33.78
C ILE A 87 23.76 -8.88 32.91
N ASP A 88 25.01 -9.26 33.19
CA ASP A 88 26.21 -8.80 32.51
C ASP A 88 26.27 -9.40 31.10
N THR A 89 25.30 -9.04 30.26
CA THR A 89 25.21 -9.48 28.88
C THR A 89 25.85 -8.43 27.99
N ALA A 90 27.17 -8.28 28.18
CA ALA A 90 27.98 -7.50 27.26
C ALA A 90 28.07 -8.23 25.92
N LEU A 91 28.10 -7.48 24.81
CA LEU A 91 28.38 -8.05 23.49
C LEU A 91 29.65 -8.91 23.55
N PRO A 92 29.62 -10.14 23.00
CA PRO A 92 30.80 -10.99 22.94
C PRO A 92 31.90 -10.29 22.17
N ARG A 93 33.13 -10.33 22.71
CA ARG A 93 34.28 -9.63 22.15
C ARG A 93 35.43 -10.62 21.83
N THR A 94 36.09 -10.36 20.72
CA THR A 94 37.34 -11.03 20.36
C THR A 94 38.48 -10.55 21.27
N ALA A 95 39.62 -11.26 21.25
CA ALA A 95 40.81 -10.88 22.00
C ALA A 95 41.32 -9.46 21.68
N ASP A 96 40.99 -8.94 20.50
CA ASP A 96 41.32 -7.57 20.05
C ASP A 96 40.30 -6.51 20.49
N GLY A 97 39.34 -6.87 21.32
CA GLY A 97 38.32 -5.96 21.86
C GLY A 97 37.17 -5.59 20.88
N LYS A 98 37.15 -6.14 19.67
CA LYS A 98 36.06 -5.96 18.69
C LYS A 98 34.90 -6.90 19.00
N VAL A 99 33.70 -6.55 18.53
CA VAL A 99 32.52 -7.42 18.64
C VAL A 99 32.78 -8.72 17.85
N ASP A 100 32.62 -9.87 18.52
CA ASP A 100 32.63 -11.18 17.88
C ASP A 100 31.29 -11.49 17.25
N ILE A 101 31.18 -11.26 15.95
CA ILE A 101 29.94 -11.44 15.20
C ILE A 101 29.47 -12.91 15.22
N THR A 102 30.41 -13.87 15.29
CA THR A 102 30.06 -15.29 15.28
C THR A 102 29.42 -15.69 16.61
N ALA A 103 30.06 -15.36 17.72
CA ALA A 103 29.52 -15.59 19.06
C ALA A 103 28.20 -14.80 19.29
N LEU A 104 28.07 -13.57 18.73
CA LEU A 104 26.86 -12.78 18.77
C LEU A 104 25.71 -13.47 18.04
N ARG A 105 25.95 -14.05 16.86
CA ARG A 105 24.93 -14.80 16.12
C ARG A 105 24.47 -16.05 16.86
N GLU A 106 25.37 -16.75 17.50
CA GLU A 106 25.03 -17.92 18.32
C GLU A 106 24.16 -17.52 19.52
N LEU A 107 24.52 -16.47 20.24
CA LEU A 107 23.75 -15.93 21.36
C LEU A 107 22.34 -15.49 20.91
N ILE A 108 22.23 -14.75 19.79
CA ILE A 108 20.93 -14.35 19.25
C ILE A 108 20.09 -15.57 18.87
N THR A 109 20.70 -16.59 18.26
CA THR A 109 19.99 -17.83 17.91
C THR A 109 19.44 -18.51 19.15
N GLU A 110 20.24 -18.64 20.21
CA GLU A 110 19.83 -19.25 21.47
C GLU A 110 18.64 -18.49 22.10
N LEU A 111 18.74 -17.16 22.20
CA LEU A 111 17.66 -16.32 22.73
C LEU A 111 16.38 -16.39 21.88
N LEU A 112 16.52 -16.42 20.56
CA LEU A 112 15.38 -16.54 19.66
C LEU A 112 14.78 -17.96 19.65
N VAL A 113 15.51 -18.99 20.00
CA VAL A 113 14.99 -20.36 20.18
C VAL A 113 14.28 -20.50 21.53
N ASP A 114 14.84 -19.93 22.60
CA ASP A 114 14.19 -19.94 23.93
C ASP A 114 12.86 -19.22 23.92
N GLY A 115 12.84 -17.92 23.57
CA GLY A 115 11.61 -17.10 23.48
C GLY A 115 10.88 -16.92 24.80
N SER A 116 11.50 -17.19 25.94
CA SER A 116 10.98 -16.84 27.27
C SER A 116 10.90 -15.30 27.45
N PRO A 117 10.09 -14.79 28.39
CA PRO A 117 10.05 -13.36 28.68
C PRO A 117 11.44 -12.79 29.03
N GLU A 118 12.26 -13.57 29.71
CA GLU A 118 13.64 -13.23 30.05
C GLU A 118 14.52 -13.12 28.79
N ALA A 119 14.40 -14.10 27.86
CA ALA A 119 15.11 -14.09 26.59
C ALA A 119 14.71 -12.91 25.70
N VAL A 120 13.44 -12.54 25.70
CA VAL A 120 12.94 -11.35 24.99
C VAL A 120 13.57 -10.07 25.54
N SER A 121 13.59 -9.91 26.88
CA SER A 121 14.24 -8.75 27.53
C SER A 121 15.74 -8.68 27.24
N LEU A 122 16.43 -9.81 27.24
CA LEU A 122 17.85 -9.91 26.87
C LEU A 122 18.07 -9.53 25.40
N THR A 123 17.18 -9.97 24.51
CA THR A 123 17.23 -9.63 23.09
C THR A 123 17.05 -8.13 22.87
N GLU A 124 16.17 -7.47 23.63
CA GLU A 124 16.00 -6.01 23.57
C GLU A 124 17.28 -5.27 24.02
N MET A 125 17.89 -5.70 25.11
CA MET A 125 19.14 -5.10 25.60
C MET A 125 20.28 -5.32 24.59
N LEU A 126 20.36 -6.50 24.02
CA LEU A 126 21.35 -6.84 22.99
C LEU A 126 21.17 -6.01 21.73
N ALA A 127 19.93 -5.83 21.26
CA ALA A 127 19.60 -4.97 20.14
C ALA A 127 20.05 -3.51 20.38
N ALA A 128 19.86 -3.01 21.59
CA ALA A 128 20.33 -1.66 21.96
C ALA A 128 21.86 -1.53 21.87
N GLN A 129 22.61 -2.51 22.38
CA GLN A 129 24.07 -2.52 22.31
C GLN A 129 24.56 -2.71 20.85
N MET A 130 23.90 -3.55 20.08
CA MET A 130 24.19 -3.72 18.66
C MET A 130 24.06 -2.43 17.87
N VAL A 131 22.99 -1.67 18.07
CA VAL A 131 22.81 -0.37 17.42
C VAL A 131 23.86 0.62 17.87
N GLU A 132 24.27 0.59 19.15
CA GLU A 132 25.31 1.45 19.68
C GLU A 132 26.68 1.18 19.06
N GLU A 133 27.09 -0.07 18.96
CA GLU A 133 28.42 -0.42 18.52
C GLU A 133 28.53 -0.71 17.01
N LEU A 134 27.56 -1.41 16.44
CA LEU A 134 27.55 -1.83 15.02
C LEU A 134 26.77 -0.89 14.12
N GLY A 135 25.78 -0.17 14.66
CA GLY A 135 24.93 0.72 13.91
C GLY A 135 25.51 2.10 13.63
N GLN A 136 26.69 2.43 14.18
CA GLN A 136 27.30 3.75 14.02
C GLN A 136 27.97 3.92 12.66
N TYR A 137 27.72 5.04 12.01
CA TYR A 137 28.41 5.43 10.78
C TYR A 137 28.58 6.94 10.71
N THR A 138 29.47 7.39 9.83
CA THR A 138 29.70 8.81 9.58
C THR A 138 28.91 9.24 8.35
N SER A 139 28.02 10.24 8.51
CA SER A 139 27.30 10.89 7.42
C SER A 139 27.84 12.30 7.19
N THR A 140 27.38 12.96 6.11
CA THR A 140 27.70 14.38 5.82
C THR A 140 27.25 15.33 6.92
N ASN A 141 26.31 14.91 7.77
CA ASN A 141 25.79 15.69 8.91
C ASN A 141 26.39 15.26 10.27
N GLY A 142 27.44 14.45 10.28
CA GLY A 142 28.10 13.94 11.49
C GLY A 142 27.79 12.48 11.80
N PRO A 143 28.15 11.99 13.01
CA PRO A 143 27.82 10.62 13.43
C PRO A 143 26.33 10.35 13.37
N SER A 144 25.95 9.17 12.89
CA SER A 144 24.56 8.75 12.74
C SER A 144 24.41 7.26 13.06
N PHE A 145 23.16 6.78 13.16
CA PHE A 145 22.85 5.37 13.41
C PHE A 145 22.10 4.77 12.25
N SER A 146 22.38 3.49 11.96
CA SER A 146 21.74 2.74 10.86
C SER A 146 21.36 1.33 11.30
N ALA A 147 20.09 1.01 11.24
CA ALA A 147 19.57 -0.35 11.40
C ALA A 147 20.18 -1.29 10.35
N TYR A 148 20.40 -0.79 9.13
CA TYR A 148 20.98 -1.58 8.05
C TYR A 148 22.37 -2.12 8.39
N GLN A 149 23.25 -1.31 9.00
CA GLN A 149 24.58 -1.78 9.38
C GLN A 149 24.53 -2.86 10.45
N ALA A 150 23.75 -2.62 11.52
CA ALA A 150 23.58 -3.60 12.59
C ALA A 150 22.94 -4.90 12.07
N LEU A 151 21.93 -4.82 11.21
CA LEU A 151 21.27 -5.98 10.61
C LEU A 151 22.15 -6.72 9.61
N ARG A 152 22.94 -6.00 8.81
CA ARG A 152 23.86 -6.60 7.83
C ARG A 152 24.91 -7.48 8.53
N ASP A 153 25.48 -6.99 9.61
CA ASP A 153 26.56 -7.68 10.31
C ASP A 153 26.03 -8.93 11.03
N VAL A 154 24.81 -8.90 11.56
CA VAL A 154 24.15 -10.06 12.17
C VAL A 154 23.51 -10.98 11.13
N ALA A 155 23.03 -10.44 10.00
CA ALA A 155 22.37 -11.16 8.92
C ALA A 155 21.29 -12.16 9.41
N PRO A 156 20.20 -11.67 10.05
CA PRO A 156 19.22 -12.52 10.73
C PRO A 156 18.53 -13.52 9.79
N ASP A 157 18.47 -13.24 8.48
CA ASP A 157 17.91 -14.17 7.49
C ASP A 157 18.70 -15.47 7.38
N THR A 158 20.03 -15.42 7.60
CA THR A 158 20.87 -16.63 7.59
C THR A 158 20.74 -17.46 8.87
N LEU A 159 20.12 -16.91 9.92
CA LEU A 159 19.87 -17.62 11.16
C LEU A 159 18.59 -18.46 11.12
N LEU A 160 17.72 -18.26 10.12
CA LEU A 160 16.43 -18.94 10.03
C LEU A 160 16.57 -20.47 10.11
N SER A 161 17.54 -21.05 9.40
CA SER A 161 17.80 -22.49 9.42
C SER A 161 18.23 -22.98 10.79
N LYS A 162 19.10 -22.24 11.48
CA LYS A 162 19.56 -22.60 12.84
C LYS A 162 18.47 -22.48 13.89
N ILE A 163 17.64 -21.43 13.79
CA ILE A 163 16.47 -21.25 14.68
C ILE A 163 15.46 -22.36 14.45
N LEU A 164 15.20 -22.74 13.20
CA LEU A 164 14.33 -23.87 12.86
C LEU A 164 14.86 -25.19 13.43
N GLU A 165 16.14 -25.45 13.26
CA GLU A 165 16.79 -26.63 13.81
C GLU A 165 16.69 -26.66 15.35
N GLY A 166 16.90 -25.52 16.02
CA GLY A 166 16.74 -25.40 17.47
C GLY A 166 15.29 -25.59 17.95
N LEU A 167 14.32 -25.04 17.22
CA LEU A 167 12.90 -25.20 17.57
C LEU A 167 12.39 -26.63 17.36
N LEU A 168 12.88 -27.33 16.34
CA LEU A 168 12.52 -28.71 16.04
C LEU A 168 13.31 -29.68 16.95
N GLY A 169 14.60 -29.40 17.23
CA GLY A 169 15.44 -30.22 18.09
C GLY A 169 14.99 -30.20 19.56
N ASN A 170 14.44 -29.12 20.06
CA ASN A 170 13.86 -29.06 21.41
C ASN A 170 12.55 -29.87 21.55
N ALA A 171 11.89 -30.20 20.42
CA ALA A 171 10.73 -31.09 20.41
C ALA A 171 11.08 -32.59 20.46
N GLU A 172 12.35 -32.94 20.16
CA GLU A 172 12.82 -34.33 20.02
C GLU A 172 13.26 -35.02 21.35
N THR A 173 13.14 -34.39 22.52
CA THR A 173 13.45 -35.05 23.77
C THR A 173 12.41 -36.12 24.19
N GLY A 174 11.52 -36.51 23.30
CA GLY A 174 10.51 -37.55 23.53
C GLY A 174 10.14 -38.33 22.30
N SER A 175 10.86 -39.43 22.03
CA SER A 175 10.55 -40.53 21.11
C SER A 175 10.48 -40.25 19.60
N ASP A 176 11.28 -40.99 18.87
CA ASP A 176 11.25 -41.46 17.47
C ASP A 176 9.95 -41.14 16.66
N ARG A 177 9.73 -39.86 16.27
CA ARG A 177 8.70 -39.47 15.35
C ARG A 177 9.26 -38.41 14.39
N SER A 178 9.26 -38.72 13.11
CA SER A 178 9.39 -37.71 12.05
C SER A 178 8.43 -36.54 12.32
N SER A 179 8.94 -35.30 12.41
CA SER A 179 8.11 -34.11 12.60
C SER A 179 6.97 -34.07 11.58
N SER A 180 5.77 -33.77 12.05
CA SER A 180 4.63 -33.68 11.13
C SER A 180 4.78 -32.43 10.23
N PRO A 181 4.29 -32.45 8.99
CA PRO A 181 4.32 -31.25 8.12
C PRO A 181 3.68 -30.01 8.75
N TYR A 182 2.81 -30.21 9.73
CA TYR A 182 2.18 -29.13 10.51
C TYR A 182 3.14 -28.52 11.53
N GLU A 183 3.92 -29.34 12.24
CA GLU A 183 4.94 -28.87 13.21
C GLU A 183 6.03 -28.08 12.53
N ASP A 184 6.49 -28.52 11.35
CA ASP A 184 7.44 -27.81 10.53
C ASP A 184 6.93 -26.42 10.10
N GLU A 185 5.67 -26.35 9.70
CA GLU A 185 5.05 -25.07 9.29
C GLU A 185 4.87 -24.11 10.48
N VAL A 186 4.50 -24.62 11.67
CA VAL A 186 4.40 -23.83 12.90
C VAL A 186 5.78 -23.33 13.32
N ALA A 187 6.81 -24.17 13.29
CA ALA A 187 8.18 -23.79 13.62
C ALA A 187 8.70 -22.69 12.67
N LYS A 188 8.44 -22.81 11.36
CA LYS A 188 8.79 -21.78 10.36
C LYS A 188 8.14 -20.44 10.65
N ARG A 189 6.85 -20.45 10.95
CA ARG A 189 6.11 -19.22 11.28
C ARG A 189 6.62 -18.58 12.57
N THR A 190 6.91 -19.39 13.58
CA THR A 190 7.46 -18.91 14.85
C THR A 190 8.84 -18.31 14.66
N ALA A 191 9.74 -18.97 13.93
CA ALA A 191 11.07 -18.46 13.63
C ALA A 191 11.01 -17.14 12.85
N ALA A 192 10.16 -17.07 11.82
CA ALA A 192 9.98 -15.87 11.04
C ALA A 192 9.43 -14.69 11.87
N ALA A 193 8.47 -14.97 12.78
CA ALA A 193 7.93 -13.97 13.69
C ALA A 193 9.00 -13.43 14.63
N ARG A 194 9.80 -14.29 15.26
CA ARG A 194 10.88 -13.88 16.18
C ARG A 194 11.98 -13.08 15.48
N ILE A 195 12.33 -13.43 14.23
CA ILE A 195 13.26 -12.63 13.41
C ILE A 195 12.66 -11.26 13.10
N ALA A 196 11.38 -11.18 12.78
CA ALA A 196 10.68 -9.91 12.53
C ALA A 196 10.66 -9.04 13.78
N ASP A 197 10.44 -9.62 14.96
CA ASP A 197 10.49 -8.91 16.24
C ASP A 197 11.89 -8.36 16.53
N LEU A 198 12.95 -9.15 16.34
CA LEU A 198 14.33 -8.67 16.45
C LEU A 198 14.61 -7.48 15.53
N ARG A 199 14.20 -7.55 14.26
CA ARG A 199 14.34 -6.43 13.33
C ARG A 199 13.60 -5.20 13.83
N LYS A 200 12.39 -5.36 14.32
CA LYS A 200 11.59 -4.27 14.88
C LYS A 200 12.27 -3.63 16.10
N MET A 201 12.89 -4.42 16.97
CA MET A 201 13.66 -3.93 18.13
C MET A 201 14.85 -3.08 17.68
N ILE A 202 15.63 -3.55 16.71
CA ILE A 202 16.79 -2.84 16.15
C ILE A 202 16.33 -1.53 15.46
N ASP A 203 15.28 -1.57 14.67
CA ASP A 203 14.73 -0.40 14.00
C ASP A 203 14.23 0.66 14.99
N ASN A 204 13.54 0.24 16.04
CA ASN A 204 13.04 1.14 17.08
C ASN A 204 14.18 1.82 17.85
N GLU A 205 15.21 1.05 18.21
CA GLU A 205 16.37 1.60 18.91
C GLU A 205 17.15 2.57 18.01
N THR A 206 17.30 2.23 16.72
CA THR A 206 17.93 3.12 15.75
C THR A 206 17.19 4.45 15.63
N ARG A 207 15.86 4.41 15.53
CA ARG A 207 15.01 5.61 15.49
C ARG A 207 15.13 6.43 16.78
N ARG A 208 15.14 5.77 17.93
CA ARG A 208 15.30 6.42 19.23
C ARG A 208 16.61 7.19 19.30
N ARG A 209 17.74 6.55 18.96
CA ARG A 209 19.06 7.20 18.96
C ARG A 209 19.18 8.31 17.94
N ALA A 210 18.63 8.11 16.76
CA ALA A 210 18.56 9.15 15.76
C ALA A 210 17.71 10.35 16.25
N ALA A 211 16.63 10.11 17.00
CA ALA A 211 15.79 11.16 17.54
C ALA A 211 16.48 11.97 18.66
N GLU A 212 17.34 11.33 19.43
CA GLU A 212 18.17 12.02 20.44
C GLU A 212 19.15 13.00 19.78
N GLN A 213 19.71 12.65 18.61
CA GLN A 213 20.68 13.49 17.89
C GLN A 213 20.04 14.54 16.99
N LEU A 214 19.00 14.17 16.24
CA LEU A 214 18.42 14.98 15.16
C LEU A 214 17.08 15.64 15.54
N GLY A 215 16.53 15.28 16.69
CA GLY A 215 15.19 15.70 17.13
C GLY A 215 14.07 14.82 16.62
N ARG A 216 13.05 14.61 17.47
CA ARG A 216 11.92 13.70 17.22
C ARG A 216 11.14 14.05 15.96
N GLU A 217 10.86 15.33 15.73
CA GLU A 217 10.08 15.78 14.57
C GLU A 217 10.78 15.46 13.24
N ARG A 218 12.10 15.60 13.21
CA ARG A 218 12.89 15.30 12.03
C ARG A 218 12.87 13.79 11.75
N VAL A 219 13.10 12.96 12.76
CA VAL A 219 13.04 11.50 12.61
C VAL A 219 11.64 11.02 12.24
N ALA A 220 10.60 11.61 12.83
CA ALA A 220 9.22 11.31 12.46
C ALA A 220 8.94 11.58 10.98
N SER A 221 9.61 12.52 10.33
CA SER A 221 9.37 12.86 8.92
C SER A 221 9.93 11.83 7.93
N TYR A 222 11.04 11.15 8.25
CA TYR A 222 11.69 10.19 7.32
C TYR A 222 11.87 8.77 7.90
N GLY A 223 11.94 8.62 9.21
CA GLY A 223 12.20 7.33 9.88
C GLY A 223 10.93 6.54 10.26
N VAL A 224 9.75 7.12 10.12
CA VAL A 224 8.48 6.46 10.42
C VAL A 224 7.86 5.90 9.12
N PRO A 225 7.34 4.66 9.12
CA PRO A 225 6.66 4.10 7.96
C PRO A 225 5.56 5.02 7.43
N LYS A 226 5.47 5.14 6.10
CA LYS A 226 4.36 5.86 5.46
C LYS A 226 3.07 5.08 5.65
N LEU A 227 1.94 5.79 5.67
CA LEU A 227 0.66 5.12 5.61
C LEU A 227 0.56 4.32 4.31
N ALA A 228 -0.03 3.12 4.39
CA ALA A 228 -0.23 2.28 3.19
C ALA A 228 -0.95 3.03 2.06
N GLU A 229 -1.80 4.00 2.42
CA GLU A 229 -2.54 4.84 1.48
C GLU A 229 -1.66 5.89 0.77
N GLU A 230 -0.50 6.23 1.33
CA GLU A 230 0.46 7.21 0.81
C GLU A 230 1.67 6.56 0.10
N VAL A 231 1.77 5.25 0.15
CA VAL A 231 2.86 4.50 -0.52
C VAL A 231 2.74 4.70 -2.01
N ASP A 232 3.85 5.07 -2.62
CA ASP A 232 3.96 5.24 -4.07
C ASP A 232 3.94 3.86 -4.75
N PHE A 233 2.99 3.65 -5.65
CA PHE A 233 2.80 2.38 -6.34
C PHE A 233 4.03 1.91 -7.12
N LEU A 234 4.82 2.84 -7.68
CA LEU A 234 6.04 2.50 -8.42
C LEU A 234 7.19 2.01 -7.52
N ARG A 235 7.13 2.34 -6.22
CA ARG A 235 8.21 2.07 -5.26
C ARG A 235 7.80 1.14 -4.13
N ALA A 236 6.58 0.62 -4.18
CA ALA A 236 6.05 -0.24 -3.14
C ALA A 236 6.79 -1.58 -3.08
N SER A 237 7.24 -1.96 -1.89
CA SER A 237 7.75 -3.29 -1.62
C SER A 237 6.63 -4.34 -1.60
N ASP A 238 6.98 -5.62 -1.68
CA ASP A 238 5.98 -6.72 -1.66
C ASP A 238 5.10 -6.69 -0.39
N THR A 239 5.67 -6.34 0.75
CA THR A 239 4.92 -6.21 2.02
C THR A 239 3.95 -5.03 2.00
N GLU A 240 4.36 -3.89 1.44
CA GLU A 240 3.50 -2.72 1.26
C GLU A 240 2.40 -2.99 0.23
N MET A 241 2.67 -3.79 -0.81
CA MET A 241 1.66 -4.20 -1.79
C MET A 241 0.53 -5.04 -1.17
N VAL A 242 0.84 -5.90 -0.20
CA VAL A 242 -0.19 -6.65 0.55
C VAL A 242 -1.08 -5.71 1.37
N ALA A 243 -0.51 -4.69 2.00
CA ALA A 243 -1.26 -3.67 2.74
C ALA A 243 -2.10 -2.79 1.79
N LEU A 244 -1.53 -2.38 0.65
CA LEU A 244 -2.21 -1.62 -0.40
C LEU A 244 -3.44 -2.35 -0.95
N ARG A 245 -3.38 -3.67 -1.13
CA ARG A 245 -4.51 -4.47 -1.59
C ARG A 245 -5.76 -4.26 -0.74
N ARG A 246 -5.60 -4.16 0.58
CA ARG A 246 -6.71 -3.92 1.51
C ARG A 246 -7.32 -2.53 1.36
N SER A 247 -6.52 -1.53 1.02
CA SER A 247 -6.97 -0.14 0.82
C SER A 247 -7.57 0.10 -0.57
N VAL A 248 -7.02 -0.52 -1.62
CA VAL A 248 -7.43 -0.31 -3.01
C VAL A 248 -8.79 -0.96 -3.31
N THR A 249 -9.07 -2.14 -2.78
CA THR A 249 -10.32 -2.87 -3.07
C THR A 249 -11.61 -2.07 -2.76
N PRO A 250 -11.76 -1.42 -1.60
CA PRO A 250 -12.91 -0.56 -1.33
C PRO A 250 -13.00 0.66 -2.25
N LEU A 251 -11.84 1.26 -2.61
CA LEU A 251 -11.78 2.42 -3.51
C LEU A 251 -12.20 2.04 -4.93
N ALA A 252 -11.77 0.88 -5.43
CA ALA A 252 -12.17 0.37 -6.72
C ALA A 252 -13.68 0.13 -6.80
N ARG A 253 -14.27 -0.43 -5.75
CA ARG A 253 -15.74 -0.60 -5.65
C ARG A 253 -16.46 0.76 -5.65
N LEU A 254 -15.92 1.75 -4.94
CA LEU A 254 -16.46 3.10 -4.94
C LEU A 254 -16.36 3.76 -6.32
N LEU A 255 -15.21 3.65 -6.99
CA LEU A 255 -14.99 4.12 -8.36
C LEU A 255 -16.02 3.50 -9.32
N ALA A 256 -16.18 2.19 -9.27
CA ALA A 256 -17.13 1.47 -10.09
C ALA A 256 -18.58 1.91 -9.85
N SER A 257 -19.00 2.02 -8.59
CA SER A 257 -20.33 2.46 -8.23
C SER A 257 -20.61 3.88 -8.71
N ARG A 258 -19.64 4.77 -8.66
CA ARG A 258 -19.74 6.14 -9.11
C ARG A 258 -19.76 6.26 -10.65
N LEU A 259 -18.94 5.51 -11.36
CA LEU A 259 -19.01 5.39 -12.83
C LEU A 259 -20.40 4.86 -13.27
N ALA A 260 -20.98 3.97 -12.50
CA ALA A 260 -22.34 3.47 -12.72
C ALA A 260 -23.45 4.53 -12.39
N ALA A 261 -23.30 5.28 -11.29
CA ALA A 261 -24.31 6.22 -10.78
C ALA A 261 -24.54 7.44 -11.69
N ARG A 262 -23.49 8.00 -12.30
CA ARG A 262 -23.61 9.13 -13.23
C ARG A 262 -24.53 8.85 -14.40
N ARG A 263 -24.82 7.57 -14.68
CA ARG A 263 -25.78 7.15 -15.69
C ARG A 263 -27.24 7.24 -15.25
N SER A 264 -27.51 7.16 -13.93
CA SER A 264 -28.88 7.14 -13.38
C SER A 264 -29.54 8.54 -13.35
N ARG A 265 -28.76 9.61 -13.32
CA ARG A 265 -29.25 10.99 -13.17
C ARG A 265 -29.74 11.68 -14.47
N SER A 266 -29.46 11.14 -15.63
CA SER A 266 -29.80 11.78 -16.88
C SER A 266 -30.84 11.02 -17.69
N ARG A 267 -32.09 10.94 -17.28
CA ARG A 267 -33.23 10.91 -18.22
C ARG A 267 -34.52 10.55 -17.52
N ALA A 268 -35.47 11.42 -17.62
CA ALA A 268 -36.89 11.06 -17.66
C ALA A 268 -37.03 9.95 -18.72
N GLY A 269 -37.61 8.80 -18.36
CA GLY A 269 -37.76 7.68 -19.27
C GLY A 269 -38.61 8.05 -20.47
N SER A 270 -38.41 7.40 -21.61
CA SER A 270 -39.33 7.53 -22.76
C SER A 270 -40.76 7.16 -22.35
N ILE A 271 -41.72 7.92 -22.81
CA ILE A 271 -43.14 7.63 -22.54
C ILE A 271 -43.51 6.26 -23.11
N ASP A 272 -44.05 5.37 -22.28
CA ASP A 272 -44.59 4.09 -22.70
C ASP A 272 -46.04 4.35 -23.24
N LEU A 273 -46.11 4.70 -24.52
CA LEU A 273 -47.37 5.01 -25.19
C LEU A 273 -48.40 3.89 -25.01
N ARG A 274 -47.98 2.62 -25.08
CA ARG A 274 -48.91 1.48 -24.95
C ARG A 274 -49.51 1.37 -23.54
N ARG A 275 -48.76 1.61 -22.51
CA ARG A 275 -49.23 1.63 -21.12
C ARG A 275 -50.00 2.91 -20.80
N THR A 276 -49.58 4.06 -21.34
CA THR A 276 -50.27 5.33 -21.20
C THR A 276 -51.65 5.24 -21.85
N LEU A 277 -51.78 4.76 -23.08
CA LEU A 277 -53.06 4.55 -23.77
C LEU A 277 -53.96 3.54 -23.04
N ARG A 278 -53.39 2.43 -22.54
CA ARG A 278 -54.17 1.46 -21.76
C ARG A 278 -54.71 2.07 -20.47
N LYS A 279 -53.93 2.93 -19.81
CA LYS A 279 -54.36 3.64 -18.58
C LYS A 279 -55.39 4.73 -18.90
N SER A 280 -55.30 5.37 -20.06
CA SER A 280 -56.26 6.39 -20.47
C SER A 280 -57.65 5.84 -20.82
N MET A 281 -57.79 4.55 -21.07
CA MET A 281 -59.08 3.94 -21.32
C MET A 281 -60.05 4.06 -20.11
N SER A 282 -59.54 4.10 -18.90
CA SER A 282 -60.31 4.34 -17.67
C SER A 282 -60.72 5.80 -17.47
N THR A 283 -60.14 6.72 -18.24
CA THR A 283 -60.40 8.17 -18.19
C THR A 283 -61.02 8.70 -19.49
N GLY A 284 -61.78 7.82 -20.21
CA GLY A 284 -62.42 8.21 -21.45
C GLY A 284 -61.51 8.43 -22.64
N GLY A 285 -60.30 7.84 -22.63
CA GLY A 285 -59.32 7.95 -23.73
C GLY A 285 -58.34 9.13 -23.60
N VAL A 286 -58.48 9.97 -22.58
CA VAL A 286 -57.60 11.11 -22.37
C VAL A 286 -56.43 10.70 -21.48
N PRO A 287 -55.16 10.81 -21.94
CA PRO A 287 -53.99 10.46 -21.15
C PRO A 287 -53.66 11.53 -20.11
N ILE A 288 -54.27 11.44 -18.93
CA ILE A 288 -54.04 12.37 -17.80
C ILE A 288 -52.66 12.07 -17.17
N ASP A 289 -52.31 10.79 -17.07
CA ASP A 289 -51.01 10.37 -16.50
C ASP A 289 -50.13 9.71 -17.58
N LEU A 290 -48.96 10.27 -17.84
CA LEU A 290 -47.96 9.69 -18.72
C LEU A 290 -47.18 8.60 -18.01
N VAL A 291 -47.30 7.35 -18.47
CA VAL A 291 -46.50 6.24 -17.95
C VAL A 291 -45.12 6.26 -18.59
N GLN A 292 -44.11 6.50 -17.79
CA GLN A 292 -42.73 6.50 -18.24
C GLN A 292 -42.15 5.08 -18.17
N ARG A 293 -41.44 4.66 -19.21
CA ARG A 293 -40.61 3.46 -19.19
C ARG A 293 -39.41 3.72 -18.32
N LYS A 294 -39.30 3.07 -17.15
CA LYS A 294 -38.07 3.11 -16.37
C LYS A 294 -36.97 2.45 -17.22
N PRO A 295 -35.90 3.15 -17.55
CA PRO A 295 -34.77 2.51 -18.28
C PRO A 295 -34.30 1.35 -17.48
N ARG A 296 -34.17 0.17 -18.13
CA ARG A 296 -33.48 -0.97 -17.51
C ARG A 296 -32.09 -0.50 -17.09
N ARG A 297 -31.73 -0.66 -15.83
CA ARG A 297 -30.38 -0.42 -15.33
C ARG A 297 -29.46 -1.41 -16.05
N SER A 298 -28.92 -1.06 -17.21
CA SER A 298 -27.83 -1.82 -17.78
C SER A 298 -26.58 -1.44 -17.02
N ARG A 299 -25.90 -2.43 -16.49
CA ARG A 299 -24.57 -2.23 -15.88
C ARG A 299 -23.66 -1.60 -16.94
N PRO A 300 -22.80 -0.65 -16.58
CA PRO A 300 -21.87 -0.04 -17.52
C PRO A 300 -20.86 -1.07 -18.06
N GLU A 301 -20.34 -0.80 -19.25
CA GLU A 301 -19.23 -1.53 -19.84
C GLU A 301 -17.93 -0.78 -19.56
N LEU A 302 -16.85 -1.50 -19.31
CA LEU A 302 -15.53 -0.93 -19.02
C LEU A 302 -14.49 -1.54 -19.95
N VAL A 303 -13.70 -0.69 -20.57
CA VAL A 303 -12.44 -1.02 -21.24
C VAL A 303 -11.31 -0.47 -20.41
N VAL A 304 -10.35 -1.31 -20.06
CA VAL A 304 -9.13 -0.91 -19.36
C VAL A 304 -7.96 -1.17 -20.26
N MET A 305 -7.10 -0.18 -20.46
CA MET A 305 -5.84 -0.29 -21.18
C MET A 305 -4.70 -0.11 -20.19
N CYS A 306 -3.85 -1.13 -20.08
CA CYS A 306 -2.80 -1.20 -19.06
C CYS A 306 -1.42 -1.24 -19.72
N ASP A 307 -0.58 -0.30 -19.36
CA ASP A 307 0.86 -0.41 -19.62
C ASP A 307 1.45 -1.49 -18.70
N VAL A 308 2.15 -2.45 -19.30
CA VAL A 308 2.84 -3.55 -18.60
C VAL A 308 4.34 -3.54 -18.88
N SER A 309 4.88 -2.41 -19.33
CA SER A 309 6.30 -2.21 -19.54
C SER A 309 7.11 -2.22 -18.23
N GLY A 310 8.42 -2.37 -18.36
CA GLY A 310 9.32 -2.44 -17.20
C GLY A 310 9.35 -1.15 -16.35
N SER A 311 9.14 0.02 -16.95
CA SER A 311 9.12 1.31 -16.25
C SER A 311 7.99 1.42 -15.23
N VAL A 312 6.86 0.73 -15.49
CA VAL A 312 5.66 0.75 -14.64
C VAL A 312 5.41 -0.58 -13.91
N ALA A 313 6.44 -1.42 -13.73
CA ALA A 313 6.28 -2.76 -13.14
C ALA A 313 5.57 -2.72 -11.76
N GLY A 314 5.92 -1.79 -10.87
CA GLY A 314 5.22 -1.60 -9.59
C GLY A 314 3.77 -1.15 -9.76
N PHE A 315 3.51 -0.26 -10.72
CA PHE A 315 2.18 0.23 -11.05
C PHE A 315 1.31 -0.85 -11.72
N SER A 316 1.92 -1.76 -12.47
CA SER A 316 1.20 -2.88 -13.09
C SER A 316 0.56 -3.79 -12.04
N HIS A 317 1.20 -4.02 -10.89
CA HIS A 317 0.60 -4.73 -9.77
C HIS A 317 -0.65 -4.01 -9.21
N PHE A 318 -0.55 -2.69 -9.01
CA PHE A 318 -1.70 -1.87 -8.61
C PHE A 318 -2.82 -1.94 -9.67
N THR A 319 -2.47 -1.83 -10.95
CA THR A 319 -3.38 -1.94 -12.08
C THR A 319 -4.17 -3.25 -12.05
N LEU A 320 -3.49 -4.38 -11.84
CA LEU A 320 -4.15 -5.68 -11.74
C LEU A 320 -5.12 -5.77 -10.56
N LEU A 321 -4.73 -5.22 -9.40
CA LEU A 321 -5.60 -5.15 -8.23
C LEU A 321 -6.85 -4.29 -8.49
N LEU A 322 -6.67 -3.13 -9.12
CA LEU A 322 -7.76 -2.22 -9.48
C LEU A 322 -8.72 -2.89 -10.47
N VAL A 323 -8.19 -3.49 -11.52
CA VAL A 323 -8.97 -4.20 -12.55
C VAL A 323 -9.75 -5.37 -11.96
N HIS A 324 -9.12 -6.18 -11.12
CA HIS A 324 -9.79 -7.29 -10.44
C HIS A 324 -10.99 -6.80 -9.61
N ALA A 325 -10.82 -5.74 -8.85
CA ALA A 325 -11.89 -5.18 -8.03
C ALA A 325 -12.99 -4.49 -8.86
N LEU A 326 -12.66 -3.89 -10.02
CA LEU A 326 -13.62 -3.27 -10.92
C LEU A 326 -14.51 -4.32 -11.63
N ARG A 327 -13.98 -5.51 -11.97
CA ARG A 327 -14.74 -6.57 -12.65
C ARG A 327 -16.02 -6.97 -11.95
N GLU A 328 -16.02 -7.00 -10.63
CA GLU A 328 -17.21 -7.37 -9.84
C GLU A 328 -18.39 -6.38 -10.03
N GLN A 329 -18.12 -5.15 -10.46
CA GLN A 329 -19.08 -4.06 -10.49
C GLN A 329 -19.64 -3.74 -11.89
N PHE A 330 -18.98 -4.18 -12.95
CA PHE A 330 -19.38 -3.94 -14.33
C PHE A 330 -20.01 -5.18 -14.96
N SER A 331 -20.89 -4.98 -15.97
CA SER A 331 -21.51 -6.11 -16.70
C SER A 331 -20.56 -6.78 -17.67
N LYS A 332 -19.66 -5.99 -18.22
CA LYS A 332 -18.66 -6.41 -19.19
C LYS A 332 -17.41 -5.57 -18.96
N VAL A 333 -16.30 -6.25 -18.66
CA VAL A 333 -14.98 -5.63 -18.55
C VAL A 333 -14.09 -6.30 -19.59
N ARG A 334 -13.47 -5.50 -20.44
CA ARG A 334 -12.41 -5.95 -21.36
C ARG A 334 -11.11 -5.28 -20.94
N ILE A 335 -10.07 -6.07 -20.88
CA ILE A 335 -8.76 -5.65 -20.40
C ILE A 335 -7.78 -5.83 -21.55
N PHE A 336 -7.08 -4.77 -21.87
CA PHE A 336 -6.06 -4.72 -22.88
C PHE A 336 -4.73 -4.36 -22.22
N ALA A 337 -3.70 -5.14 -22.50
CA ALA A 337 -2.34 -4.81 -22.10
C ALA A 337 -1.56 -4.31 -23.31
N PHE A 338 -0.54 -3.48 -23.07
CA PHE A 338 0.34 -3.00 -24.12
C PHE A 338 1.75 -2.74 -23.61
N ILE A 339 2.71 -2.83 -24.53
CA ILE A 339 4.08 -2.32 -24.43
C ILE A 339 4.34 -1.44 -25.66
N ASP A 340 4.57 -2.01 -26.82
CA ASP A 340 4.60 -1.31 -28.11
C ASP A 340 3.40 -1.67 -29.01
N SER A 341 2.69 -2.75 -28.69
CA SER A 341 1.48 -3.19 -29.35
C SER A 341 0.41 -3.55 -28.29
N THR A 342 -0.86 -3.51 -28.67
CA THR A 342 -1.97 -3.80 -27.77
C THR A 342 -2.60 -5.15 -28.09
N ASP A 343 -2.83 -5.96 -27.03
CA ASP A 343 -3.57 -7.19 -27.13
C ASP A 343 -4.62 -7.34 -26.02
N GLU A 344 -5.67 -8.14 -26.25
CA GLU A 344 -6.70 -8.39 -25.25
C GLU A 344 -6.28 -9.47 -24.27
N VAL A 345 -6.20 -9.12 -23.00
CA VAL A 345 -5.73 -9.99 -21.91
C VAL A 345 -6.84 -10.36 -20.93
N THR A 346 -8.09 -10.12 -21.26
CA THR A 346 -9.26 -10.35 -20.38
C THR A 346 -9.28 -11.78 -19.81
N GLN A 347 -8.92 -12.78 -20.61
CA GLN A 347 -8.94 -14.20 -20.25
C GLN A 347 -7.96 -14.58 -19.14
N PHE A 348 -6.86 -13.85 -18.98
CA PHE A 348 -5.85 -14.17 -17.97
C PHE A 348 -6.29 -13.80 -16.54
N PHE A 349 -7.34 -13.01 -16.43
CA PHE A 349 -7.91 -12.60 -15.14
C PHE A 349 -9.04 -13.52 -14.66
N ASP A 350 -9.50 -14.47 -15.45
CA ASP A 350 -10.67 -15.31 -15.11
C ASP A 350 -10.35 -16.43 -14.12
N SER A 351 -9.11 -16.89 -14.05
CA SER A 351 -8.75 -18.15 -13.39
C SER A 351 -7.78 -18.05 -12.22
N SER A 352 -7.20 -16.88 -11.88
CA SER A 352 -6.10 -16.88 -10.93
C SER A 352 -6.32 -15.96 -9.71
N ALA A 353 -6.15 -16.57 -8.55
CA ALA A 353 -5.95 -15.87 -7.29
C ALA A 353 -4.56 -15.20 -7.21
N ASP A 354 -3.60 -15.61 -8.06
CA ASP A 354 -2.23 -15.09 -8.08
C ASP A 354 -2.00 -14.11 -9.24
N LEU A 355 -1.87 -12.83 -8.87
CA LEU A 355 -1.64 -11.73 -9.80
C LEU A 355 -0.26 -11.79 -10.46
N GLY A 356 0.77 -12.32 -9.78
CA GLY A 356 2.11 -12.48 -10.32
C GLY A 356 2.15 -13.53 -11.43
N ALA A 357 1.45 -14.65 -11.23
CA ALA A 357 1.29 -15.68 -12.26
C ALA A 357 0.51 -15.16 -13.48
N ALA A 358 -0.54 -14.35 -13.27
CA ALA A 358 -1.28 -13.72 -14.35
C ALA A 358 -0.39 -12.80 -15.19
N MET A 359 0.42 -11.94 -14.56
CA MET A 359 1.35 -11.04 -15.24
C MET A 359 2.38 -11.82 -16.07
N SER A 360 2.99 -12.85 -15.49
CA SER A 360 3.97 -13.68 -16.19
C SER A 360 3.38 -14.37 -17.42
N ARG A 361 2.10 -14.74 -17.35
CA ARG A 361 1.37 -15.31 -18.50
C ARG A 361 1.06 -14.26 -19.56
N ILE A 362 0.60 -13.07 -19.17
CA ILE A 362 0.31 -11.96 -20.07
C ILE A 362 1.56 -11.64 -20.90
N ILE A 363 2.72 -11.44 -20.26
CA ILE A 363 3.96 -11.10 -20.97
C ILE A 363 4.40 -12.22 -21.92
N ARG A 364 4.17 -13.49 -21.58
CA ARG A 364 4.62 -14.63 -22.38
C ARG A 364 3.66 -15.04 -23.48
N GLU A 365 2.34 -14.88 -23.28
CA GLU A 365 1.31 -15.48 -24.12
C GLU A 365 0.57 -14.45 -24.99
N SER A 366 0.82 -13.12 -24.81
CA SER A 366 0.15 -12.04 -25.57
C SER A 366 1.12 -11.34 -26.53
N ASP A 367 0.58 -10.80 -27.62
CA ASP A 367 1.34 -10.08 -28.67
C ASP A 367 1.57 -8.61 -28.28
N LEU A 368 2.34 -8.36 -27.21
CA LEU A 368 2.59 -7.03 -26.67
C LEU A 368 3.83 -6.36 -27.23
N ILE A 369 4.73 -7.12 -27.87
CA ILE A 369 6.02 -6.67 -28.35
C ILE A 369 6.13 -7.01 -29.83
N THR A 370 6.23 -5.98 -30.67
CA THR A 370 6.43 -6.14 -32.11
C THR A 370 7.85 -5.73 -32.55
N PHE A 371 8.55 -4.93 -31.74
CA PHE A 371 9.85 -4.38 -32.15
C PHE A 371 10.96 -4.73 -31.13
N ASP A 372 11.26 -3.80 -30.23
CA ASP A 372 12.43 -3.87 -29.33
C ASP A 372 12.06 -3.97 -27.84
N GLY A 373 10.77 -4.08 -27.54
CA GLY A 373 10.29 -4.22 -26.16
C GLY A 373 10.26 -2.93 -25.35
N HIS A 374 10.55 -1.78 -25.97
CA HIS A 374 10.39 -0.47 -25.35
C HIS A 374 8.96 0.06 -25.56
N SER A 375 8.44 0.76 -24.58
CA SER A 375 7.08 1.33 -24.65
C SER A 375 6.90 2.25 -25.85
N ASP A 376 5.82 2.02 -26.59
CA ASP A 376 5.37 2.87 -27.68
C ASP A 376 3.87 3.08 -27.60
N TYR A 377 3.47 4.09 -26.86
CA TYR A 377 2.05 4.41 -26.66
C TYR A 377 1.33 4.74 -27.96
N GLY A 378 2.01 5.44 -28.87
CA GLY A 378 1.41 5.77 -30.17
C GLY A 378 1.07 4.55 -30.99
N ASN A 379 1.99 3.59 -31.07
CA ASN A 379 1.74 2.34 -31.77
C ASN A 379 0.72 1.45 -31.04
N ALA A 380 0.76 1.44 -29.71
CA ALA A 380 -0.23 0.73 -28.92
C ALA A 380 -1.66 1.24 -29.14
N PHE A 381 -1.87 2.56 -29.16
CA PHE A 381 -3.18 3.16 -29.44
C PHE A 381 -3.61 2.93 -30.90
N GLN A 382 -2.70 3.00 -31.85
CA GLN A 382 -2.99 2.70 -33.24
C GLN A 382 -3.43 1.23 -33.39
N THR A 383 -2.69 0.29 -32.79
CA THR A 383 -3.03 -1.14 -32.81
C THR A 383 -4.38 -1.40 -32.16
N PHE A 384 -4.69 -0.69 -31.05
CA PHE A 384 -5.99 -0.79 -30.42
C PHE A 384 -7.12 -0.29 -31.33
N ASP A 385 -6.91 0.85 -31.98
CA ASP A 385 -7.91 1.42 -32.89
C ASP A 385 -8.14 0.52 -34.10
N ASP A 386 -7.07 -0.02 -34.70
CA ASP A 386 -7.15 -0.86 -35.88
C ASP A 386 -7.83 -2.24 -35.59
N ARG A 387 -7.51 -2.85 -34.44
CA ARG A 387 -7.93 -4.23 -34.13
C ARG A 387 -9.13 -4.31 -33.21
N PHE A 388 -9.32 -3.35 -32.33
CA PHE A 388 -10.24 -3.43 -31.18
C PHE A 388 -11.18 -2.23 -31.05
N ALA A 389 -11.29 -1.32 -32.02
CA ALA A 389 -12.16 -0.14 -31.96
C ALA A 389 -13.61 -0.51 -31.60
N GLN A 390 -14.14 -1.63 -32.09
CA GLN A 390 -15.48 -2.10 -31.79
C GLN A 390 -15.72 -2.45 -30.30
N SER A 391 -14.66 -2.50 -29.50
CA SER A 391 -14.74 -2.74 -28.04
C SER A 391 -15.27 -1.52 -27.29
N VAL A 392 -15.14 -0.35 -27.91
CA VAL A 392 -15.57 0.92 -27.34
C VAL A 392 -16.86 1.38 -28.01
N THR A 393 -17.86 1.66 -27.22
CA THR A 393 -19.17 2.17 -27.66
C THR A 393 -19.58 3.39 -26.83
N SER A 394 -20.61 4.09 -27.25
CA SER A 394 -21.20 5.20 -26.46
C SER A 394 -21.69 4.79 -25.05
N ARG A 395 -21.59 3.52 -24.67
CA ARG A 395 -21.90 2.99 -23.32
C ARG A 395 -20.65 2.61 -22.54
N THR A 396 -19.52 2.55 -23.21
CA THR A 396 -18.26 2.08 -22.63
C THR A 396 -17.53 3.24 -21.92
N SER A 397 -17.08 2.99 -20.71
CA SER A 397 -16.07 3.84 -20.06
C SER A 397 -14.69 3.28 -20.38
N VAL A 398 -13.74 4.16 -20.72
CA VAL A 398 -12.34 3.81 -20.97
C VAL A 398 -11.49 4.29 -19.82
N LEU A 399 -10.63 3.43 -19.32
CA LEU A 399 -9.66 3.73 -18.28
C LEU A 399 -8.26 3.33 -18.77
N ILE A 400 -7.35 4.31 -18.88
CA ILE A 400 -5.96 4.08 -19.27
C ILE A 400 -5.09 4.16 -18.02
N LEU A 401 -4.16 3.24 -17.88
CA LEU A 401 -3.24 3.09 -16.76
C LEU A 401 -1.81 3.00 -17.30
N GLY A 402 -1.00 4.03 -17.06
CA GLY A 402 0.38 4.09 -17.55
C GLY A 402 1.00 5.48 -17.45
N ASP A 403 2.33 5.57 -17.65
CA ASP A 403 3.14 6.76 -17.44
C ASP A 403 3.19 7.72 -18.63
N ALA A 404 2.69 7.32 -19.79
CA ALA A 404 2.71 8.08 -21.05
C ALA A 404 4.13 8.31 -21.64
N ARG A 405 5.11 7.43 -21.34
CA ARG A 405 6.46 7.51 -21.90
C ARG A 405 6.54 6.78 -23.23
N THR A 406 6.81 7.51 -24.30
CA THR A 406 6.79 6.97 -25.67
C THR A 406 8.18 6.61 -26.21
N ASN A 407 9.24 6.71 -25.41
CA ASN A 407 10.62 6.55 -25.86
C ASN A 407 10.93 7.43 -27.10
N TYR A 408 10.48 8.67 -27.08
CA TYR A 408 10.63 9.66 -28.17
C TYR A 408 9.98 9.27 -29.51
N ARG A 409 9.04 8.31 -29.49
CA ARG A 409 8.27 7.91 -30.68
C ARG A 409 7.04 8.79 -30.86
N ASP A 410 6.47 8.77 -32.08
CA ASP A 410 5.28 9.54 -32.42
C ASP A 410 4.10 9.13 -31.52
N PRO A 411 3.50 10.03 -30.74
CA PRO A 411 2.38 9.72 -29.85
C PRO A 411 1.08 9.36 -30.57
N LYS A 412 0.96 9.51 -31.89
CA LYS A 412 -0.21 9.19 -32.71
C LYS A 412 -1.53 9.57 -32.03
N VAL A 413 -1.65 10.79 -31.59
CA VAL A 413 -2.76 11.31 -30.77
C VAL A 413 -4.12 11.09 -31.42
N ALA A 414 -4.18 11.03 -32.74
CA ALA A 414 -5.43 10.82 -33.48
C ALA A 414 -6.12 9.48 -33.14
N ALA A 415 -5.35 8.41 -32.95
CA ALA A 415 -5.90 7.10 -32.57
C ALA A 415 -6.53 7.13 -31.16
N LEU A 416 -5.87 7.77 -30.21
CA LEU A 416 -6.44 7.98 -28.89
C LEU A 416 -7.68 8.87 -28.94
N ALA A 417 -7.61 10.00 -29.68
CA ALA A 417 -8.73 10.93 -29.83
C ALA A 417 -9.98 10.25 -30.42
N HIS A 418 -9.79 9.35 -31.41
CA HIS A 418 -10.88 8.54 -31.95
C HIS A 418 -11.54 7.68 -30.87
N THR A 419 -10.75 6.89 -30.12
CA THR A 419 -11.24 6.06 -29.00
C THR A 419 -12.00 6.90 -27.97
N VAL A 420 -11.45 8.07 -27.57
CA VAL A 420 -12.07 8.98 -26.59
C VAL A 420 -13.38 9.55 -27.09
N SER A 421 -13.47 9.90 -28.39
CA SER A 421 -14.68 10.48 -29.00
C SER A 421 -15.87 9.52 -29.00
N VAL A 422 -15.64 8.22 -29.14
CA VAL A 422 -16.66 7.17 -29.15
C VAL A 422 -17.05 6.79 -27.74
N ALA A 423 -16.12 6.84 -26.78
CA ALA A 423 -16.33 6.43 -25.42
C ALA A 423 -17.35 7.32 -24.69
N LYS A 424 -18.09 6.75 -23.75
CA LYS A 424 -18.97 7.51 -22.88
C LYS A 424 -18.20 8.41 -21.92
N HIS A 425 -17.13 7.88 -21.35
CA HIS A 425 -16.18 8.54 -20.47
C HIS A 425 -14.81 7.95 -20.75
N ALA A 426 -13.79 8.78 -20.73
CA ALA A 426 -12.41 8.35 -20.85
C ALA A 426 -11.56 9.05 -19.78
N TYR A 427 -10.77 8.28 -19.05
CA TYR A 427 -9.90 8.77 -17.99
C TYR A 427 -8.54 8.07 -18.07
N TRP A 428 -7.50 8.81 -17.70
CA TRP A 428 -6.15 8.28 -17.61
C TRP A 428 -5.61 8.48 -16.19
N LEU A 429 -5.13 7.42 -15.57
CA LEU A 429 -4.40 7.46 -14.31
C LEU A 429 -2.92 7.28 -14.59
N ASN A 430 -2.15 8.33 -14.35
CA ASN A 430 -0.72 8.37 -14.58
C ASN A 430 0.02 8.22 -13.24
N PRO A 431 0.95 7.23 -13.10
CA PRO A 431 1.71 7.01 -11.87
C PRO A 431 2.86 8.00 -11.69
N GLU A 432 3.11 8.89 -12.63
CA GLU A 432 4.16 9.90 -12.50
C GLU A 432 3.64 11.22 -11.91
N PRO A 433 4.51 11.95 -11.17
CA PRO A 433 4.18 13.29 -10.72
C PRO A 433 3.86 14.22 -11.88
N ILE A 434 2.84 15.07 -11.73
CA ILE A 434 2.45 16.04 -12.76
C ILE A 434 3.61 16.95 -13.20
N GLY A 435 4.57 17.21 -12.31
CA GLY A 435 5.77 18.00 -12.63
C GLY A 435 6.77 17.30 -13.55
N GLN A 436 6.58 16.01 -13.85
CA GLN A 436 7.40 15.24 -14.79
C GLN A 436 6.71 15.04 -16.15
N TRP A 437 5.44 15.40 -16.27
CA TRP A 437 4.69 15.30 -17.51
C TRP A 437 5.28 16.24 -18.57
N GLY A 438 5.50 15.71 -19.76
CA GLY A 438 6.18 16.44 -20.84
C GLY A 438 7.70 16.58 -20.68
N SER A 439 8.31 15.93 -19.66
CA SER A 439 9.76 15.90 -19.49
C SER A 439 10.37 14.62 -20.06
N GLY A 440 11.53 14.75 -20.72
CA GLY A 440 12.19 13.62 -21.37
C GLY A 440 11.36 13.06 -22.52
N ASP A 441 11.04 11.78 -22.46
CA ASP A 441 10.26 11.03 -23.44
C ASP A 441 8.76 10.94 -23.09
N SER A 442 8.30 11.66 -22.06
CA SER A 442 6.90 11.70 -21.67
C SER A 442 6.06 12.52 -22.65
N ALA A 443 5.02 11.92 -23.23
CA ALA A 443 4.02 12.55 -24.07
C ALA A 443 2.73 12.90 -23.29
N ALA A 444 2.77 12.92 -21.97
CA ALA A 444 1.61 13.19 -21.13
C ALA A 444 0.98 14.56 -21.43
N ASP A 445 1.80 15.59 -21.73
CA ASP A 445 1.31 16.93 -22.08
C ASP A 445 0.47 16.92 -23.35
N VAL A 446 0.84 16.10 -24.33
CA VAL A 446 0.12 15.97 -25.59
C VAL A 446 -1.17 15.18 -25.42
N TYR A 447 -1.11 14.07 -24.69
CA TYR A 447 -2.29 13.23 -24.46
C TYR A 447 -3.35 13.90 -23.60
N ARG A 448 -2.97 14.73 -22.61
CA ARG A 448 -3.95 15.43 -21.75
C ARG A 448 -4.81 16.45 -22.49
N GLU A 449 -4.46 16.81 -23.72
CA GLU A 449 -5.31 17.67 -24.56
C GLU A 449 -6.56 16.94 -25.05
N VAL A 450 -6.51 15.61 -25.16
CA VAL A 450 -7.61 14.78 -25.68
C VAL A 450 -8.29 13.92 -24.62
N ILE A 451 -7.63 13.64 -23.48
CA ILE A 451 -8.17 12.82 -22.40
C ILE A 451 -7.94 13.46 -21.03
N ASN A 452 -8.91 13.30 -20.11
CA ASN A 452 -8.71 13.73 -18.73
C ASN A 452 -7.68 12.84 -18.04
N MET A 453 -6.49 13.37 -17.80
CA MET A 453 -5.37 12.69 -17.14
C MET A 453 -5.24 13.15 -15.70
N TYR A 454 -5.01 12.20 -14.78
CA TYR A 454 -4.85 12.44 -13.35
C TYR A 454 -3.60 11.76 -12.83
N GLU A 455 -2.84 12.46 -11.98
CA GLU A 455 -1.76 11.86 -11.22
C GLU A 455 -2.34 10.87 -10.20
N CYS A 456 -1.92 9.61 -10.28
CA CYS A 456 -2.39 8.52 -9.42
C CYS A 456 -1.22 7.63 -8.97
N ARG A 457 -0.47 8.12 -7.99
CA ARG A 457 0.72 7.47 -7.44
C ARG A 457 0.44 6.67 -6.18
N SER A 458 -0.70 6.92 -5.53
CA SER A 458 -1.04 6.32 -4.25
C SER A 458 -2.55 6.05 -4.13
N ALA A 459 -2.91 5.18 -3.18
CA ALA A 459 -4.31 4.90 -2.90
C ALA A 459 -5.07 6.16 -2.41
N GLN A 460 -4.39 7.08 -1.72
CA GLN A 460 -4.97 8.35 -1.31
C GLN A 460 -5.34 9.22 -2.51
N GLN A 461 -4.43 9.35 -3.49
CA GLN A 461 -4.72 10.09 -4.73
C GLN A 461 -5.85 9.45 -5.52
N LEU A 462 -5.90 8.12 -5.59
CA LEU A 462 -7.03 7.41 -6.19
C LEU A 462 -8.36 7.75 -5.49
N ALA A 463 -8.38 7.81 -4.15
CA ALA A 463 -9.58 8.20 -3.38
C ALA A 463 -10.02 9.63 -3.71
N ASP A 464 -9.08 10.56 -3.83
CA ASP A 464 -9.34 11.95 -4.18
C ASP A 464 -9.90 12.08 -5.61
N ILE A 465 -9.32 11.36 -6.58
CA ILE A 465 -9.82 11.30 -7.95
C ILE A 465 -11.25 10.77 -7.95
N VAL A 466 -11.50 9.66 -7.29
CA VAL A 466 -12.83 9.05 -7.18
C VAL A 466 -13.84 10.02 -6.56
N SER A 467 -13.43 10.79 -5.57
CA SER A 467 -14.29 11.80 -4.93
C SER A 467 -14.64 12.96 -5.87
N ARG A 468 -13.69 13.41 -6.71
CA ARG A 468 -13.85 14.55 -7.65
C ARG A 468 -14.57 14.16 -8.93
N LEU A 469 -14.35 12.96 -9.45
CA LEU A 469 -14.96 12.50 -10.70
C LEU A 469 -16.48 12.53 -10.67
N LEU A 470 -17.08 12.62 -9.49
CA LEU A 470 -18.52 12.65 -9.32
C LEU A 470 -18.91 13.54 -8.13
N PRO A 471 -19.32 14.79 -8.37
CA PRO A 471 -20.04 15.53 -7.36
C PRO A 471 -21.33 14.79 -7.00
N VAL A 472 -21.54 14.61 -5.70
CA VAL A 472 -22.74 14.00 -5.09
C VAL A 472 -23.99 14.77 -5.49
#